data_2c75a90d46551fad8dc4877d1f3fad50
#
_entry.id   2c75a90d46551fad8dc4877d1f3fad50
#
_cell.length_a   1.000
_cell.length_b   1.000
_cell.length_c   1.000
_cell.angle_alpha   90.00
_cell.angle_beta   90.00
_cell.angle_gamma   90.00
#
_symmetry.space_group_name_H-M   'P 1'
#
loop_
_entity.id
_entity.type
_entity.pdbx_description
1 polymer ?
#
loop_
_entity_poly.entity_id
_entity_poly.type
_entity_poly.pdbx_seq_one_letter_code
_entity_poly.pdbx_strand_id
1 'polypeptide(L)'
;MATPAELGPPPSRSLPGGWTGHAQPYIAVAAAPRPGILLDRDGTIIVDHGYVGSVDRVELIDGAAEAIAEFNRRHIPVAVVTNQSGVARGMYGANDVDKVHQHLARLLTTNQARIDLFLYCPYHPEGVVKRFARPSSYRKPGPGMAKAAEAALNLDLAASWVVGDRHEDIGMAEAVGASAIYLGSDPLKRPRVWSFPSLAAAAPFIVERVAR
;
A
#
# COMPACT_ATOMS: atom_id res chain seq x y z
N MET A 1 6.70 -21.40 20.79
CA MET A 1 6.42 -20.35 19.77
C MET A 1 5.27 -19.53 20.33
N ALA A 2 5.47 -18.23 20.54
CA ALA A 2 4.42 -17.33 21.05
C ALA A 2 3.29 -17.21 20.02
N THR A 3 2.04 -17.22 20.48
CA THR A 3 0.86 -17.06 19.61
C THR A 3 0.73 -15.60 19.17
N PRO A 4 0.07 -15.31 18.01
CA PRO A 4 -0.12 -13.94 17.53
C PRO A 4 -0.80 -12.98 18.50
N ALA A 5 -1.51 -13.48 19.51
CA ALA A 5 -2.18 -12.69 20.54
C ALA A 5 -1.25 -12.18 21.65
N GLU A 6 -0.04 -12.72 21.77
CA GLU A 6 0.95 -12.34 22.80
C GLU A 6 1.93 -11.26 22.34
N LEU A 7 1.89 -10.93 21.04
CA LEU A 7 2.66 -9.83 20.48
C LEU A 7 1.77 -8.58 20.48
N GLY A 8 2.04 -7.66 21.40
CA GLY A 8 1.37 -6.35 21.42
C GLY A 8 1.43 -5.63 20.07
N PRO A 9 0.69 -4.52 19.90
CA PRO A 9 0.68 -3.79 18.62
C PRO A 9 2.11 -3.44 18.21
N PRO A 10 2.44 -3.58 16.90
CA PRO A 10 3.79 -3.30 16.42
C PRO A 10 4.18 -1.86 16.74
N PRO A 11 5.46 -1.60 17.09
CA PRO A 11 5.91 -0.27 17.37
C PRO A 11 5.75 0.60 16.13
N SER A 12 5.16 1.79 16.31
CA SER A 12 5.13 2.81 15.27
C SER A 12 6.57 3.20 14.95
N ARG A 13 7.05 2.94 13.73
CA ARG A 13 8.32 3.47 13.27
C ARG A 13 8.10 4.87 12.71
N SER A 14 8.68 5.87 13.34
CA SER A 14 8.84 7.19 12.74
C SER A 14 9.85 7.10 11.60
N LEU A 15 9.38 7.23 10.37
CA LEU A 15 10.23 7.33 9.20
C LEU A 15 10.72 8.77 9.04
N PRO A 16 11.88 9.04 8.38
CA PRO A 16 12.36 10.39 8.13
C PRO A 16 11.28 11.24 7.44
N GLY A 17 10.97 12.41 8.01
CA GLY A 17 9.92 13.31 7.50
C GLY A 17 8.61 13.34 8.30
N GLY A 18 8.56 12.74 9.51
CA GLY A 18 7.40 12.84 10.41
C GLY A 18 6.28 11.81 10.12
N TRP A 19 6.65 10.67 9.59
CA TRP A 19 5.75 9.57 9.21
C TRP A 19 5.52 8.58 10.34
N THR A 20 4.26 8.18 10.50
CA THR A 20 3.91 6.98 11.26
C THR A 20 3.57 5.87 10.26
N GLY A 21 4.43 4.85 10.15
CA GLY A 21 4.14 3.61 9.44
C GLY A 21 4.02 2.48 10.44
N HIS A 22 3.04 1.59 10.25
CA HIS A 22 2.92 0.38 11.05
C HIS A 22 3.54 -0.78 10.26
N ALA A 23 4.73 -1.26 10.69
CA ALA A 23 5.29 -2.50 10.19
C ALA A 23 4.75 -3.67 11.01
N GLN A 24 4.22 -4.69 10.37
CA GLN A 24 3.90 -5.95 11.03
C GLN A 24 5.21 -6.69 11.35
N PRO A 25 5.39 -7.26 12.56
CA PRO A 25 6.70 -7.73 13.05
C PRO A 25 7.20 -9.05 12.46
N TYR A 26 6.77 -9.49 11.29
CA TYR A 26 6.97 -10.85 10.81
C TYR A 26 7.77 -11.02 9.52
N ILE A 27 8.55 -10.05 9.07
CA ILE A 27 9.48 -10.30 7.98
C ILE A 27 10.90 -10.27 8.53
N ALA A 28 11.54 -11.44 8.56
CA ALA A 28 12.99 -11.49 8.51
C ALA A 28 13.41 -10.73 7.24
N VAL A 29 14.07 -9.59 7.40
CA VAL A 29 14.60 -8.83 6.26
C VAL A 29 15.52 -9.78 5.50
N ALA A 30 15.18 -10.08 4.25
CA ALA A 30 15.98 -10.95 3.41
C ALA A 30 17.40 -10.40 3.30
N ALA A 31 18.39 -11.28 3.25
CA ALA A 31 19.80 -10.88 3.11
C ALA A 31 20.07 -10.14 1.79
N ALA A 32 19.30 -10.44 0.72
CA ALA A 32 19.37 -9.75 -0.57
C ALA A 32 18.05 -9.02 -0.87
N PRO A 33 18.08 -7.89 -1.61
CA PRO A 33 16.88 -7.24 -2.10
C PRO A 33 16.02 -8.19 -2.93
N ARG A 34 14.70 -8.08 -2.80
CA ARG A 34 13.74 -8.95 -3.48
C ARG A 34 12.56 -8.13 -4.00
N PRO A 35 11.88 -8.59 -5.08
CA PRO A 35 10.69 -7.93 -5.56
C PRO A 35 9.58 -7.91 -4.49
N GLY A 36 8.78 -6.85 -4.49
CA GLY A 36 7.63 -6.69 -3.63
C GLY A 36 6.43 -6.12 -4.37
N ILE A 37 5.29 -6.11 -3.71
CA ILE A 37 4.04 -5.55 -4.24
C ILE A 37 3.67 -4.34 -3.39
N LEU A 38 3.53 -3.18 -4.04
CA LEU A 38 3.06 -1.95 -3.44
C LEU A 38 1.62 -1.71 -3.90
N LEU A 39 0.67 -1.75 -2.99
CA LEU A 39 -0.76 -1.62 -3.28
C LEU A 39 -1.26 -0.25 -2.84
N ASP A 40 -2.03 0.45 -3.67
CA ASP A 40 -2.91 1.46 -3.13
C ASP A 40 -3.96 0.81 -2.24
N ARG A 41 -4.65 1.59 -1.43
CA ARG A 41 -5.68 1.14 -0.52
C ARG A 41 -7.09 1.28 -1.11
N ASP A 42 -7.50 2.52 -1.29
CA ASP A 42 -8.84 2.89 -1.75
C ASP A 42 -8.97 2.63 -3.26
N GLY A 43 -9.99 1.89 -3.70
CA GLY A 43 -10.15 1.45 -5.10
C GLY A 43 -9.26 0.26 -5.52
N THR A 44 -8.42 -0.26 -4.59
CA THR A 44 -7.50 -1.38 -4.87
C THR A 44 -7.74 -2.56 -3.94
N ILE A 45 -7.72 -2.34 -2.63
CA ILE A 45 -7.99 -3.36 -1.59
C ILE A 45 -9.38 -3.19 -1.03
N ILE A 46 -9.79 -1.94 -0.80
CA ILE A 46 -11.12 -1.58 -0.30
C ILE A 46 -11.85 -0.69 -1.29
N VAL A 47 -13.17 -0.72 -1.23
CA VAL A 47 -14.04 0.14 -2.05
C VAL A 47 -13.73 1.60 -1.75
N ASP A 48 -13.52 2.41 -2.79
CA ASP A 48 -13.33 3.86 -2.65
C ASP A 48 -14.68 4.56 -2.47
N HIS A 49 -15.11 4.72 -1.23
CA HIS A 49 -16.29 5.51 -0.88
C HIS A 49 -16.00 7.02 -0.79
N GLY A 50 -14.83 7.47 -1.25
CA GLY A 50 -14.34 8.84 -1.11
C GLY A 50 -13.93 9.17 0.33
N TYR A 51 -12.65 9.41 0.56
CA TYR A 51 -12.08 9.77 1.87
C TYR A 51 -12.45 8.79 3.00
N VAL A 52 -12.05 7.52 2.86
CA VAL A 52 -12.33 6.49 3.89
C VAL A 52 -11.45 6.73 5.12
N GLY A 53 -12.02 7.42 6.11
CA GLY A 53 -11.38 7.78 7.38
C GLY A 53 -12.05 7.13 8.61
N SER A 54 -13.01 6.21 8.44
CA SER A 54 -13.68 5.50 9.54
C SER A 54 -13.77 4.02 9.24
N VAL A 55 -13.75 3.19 10.27
CA VAL A 55 -13.79 1.71 10.16
C VAL A 55 -15.10 1.21 9.56
N ASP A 56 -16.21 1.92 9.78
CA ASP A 56 -17.54 1.55 9.28
C ASP A 56 -17.64 1.64 7.75
N ARG A 57 -16.69 2.31 7.11
CA ARG A 57 -16.63 2.50 5.66
C ARG A 57 -15.59 1.60 4.98
N VAL A 58 -14.99 0.68 5.74
CA VAL A 58 -14.02 -0.27 5.21
C VAL A 58 -14.77 -1.48 4.66
N GLU A 59 -14.79 -1.61 3.35
CA GLU A 59 -15.40 -2.71 2.61
C GLU A 59 -14.35 -3.30 1.67
N LEU A 60 -14.04 -4.58 1.83
CA LEU A 60 -13.08 -5.25 0.95
C LEU A 60 -13.65 -5.39 -0.46
N ILE A 61 -12.80 -5.14 -1.46
CA ILE A 61 -13.12 -5.48 -2.85
C ILE A 61 -13.01 -7.01 -3.02
N ASP A 62 -13.98 -7.59 -3.71
CA ASP A 62 -14.05 -9.02 -3.94
C ASP A 62 -12.76 -9.58 -4.54
N GLY A 63 -12.22 -10.62 -3.92
CA GLY A 63 -10.98 -11.29 -4.31
C GLY A 63 -9.69 -10.55 -3.96
N ALA A 64 -9.76 -9.35 -3.34
CA ALA A 64 -8.55 -8.61 -2.97
C ALA A 64 -7.76 -9.32 -1.85
N ALA A 65 -8.45 -9.87 -0.85
CA ALA A 65 -7.81 -10.60 0.22
C ALA A 65 -7.15 -11.89 -0.28
N GLU A 66 -7.80 -12.63 -1.18
CA GLU A 66 -7.29 -13.85 -1.79
C GLU A 66 -6.05 -13.58 -2.64
N ALA A 67 -6.04 -12.47 -3.39
CA ALA A 67 -4.88 -12.03 -4.15
C ALA A 67 -3.67 -11.74 -3.22
N ILE A 68 -3.90 -11.03 -2.12
CA ILE A 68 -2.87 -10.74 -1.13
C ILE A 68 -2.39 -12.04 -0.47
N ALA A 69 -3.30 -12.95 -0.11
CA ALA A 69 -2.95 -14.27 0.45
C ALA A 69 -2.07 -15.08 -0.51
N GLU A 70 -2.32 -15.01 -1.83
CA GLU A 70 -1.48 -15.66 -2.83
C GLU A 70 -0.06 -15.07 -2.85
N PHE A 71 0.11 -13.74 -2.79
CA PHE A 71 1.43 -13.10 -2.67
C PHE A 71 2.14 -13.56 -1.39
N ASN A 72 1.42 -13.61 -0.27
CA ASN A 72 1.99 -14.06 1.00
C ASN A 72 2.43 -15.53 0.99
N ARG A 73 1.67 -16.44 0.37
CA ARG A 73 2.07 -17.86 0.21
C ARG A 73 3.36 -18.01 -0.57
N ARG A 74 3.65 -17.09 -1.48
CA ARG A 74 4.89 -17.05 -2.26
C ARG A 74 5.99 -16.25 -1.60
N HIS A 75 5.79 -15.83 -0.36
CA HIS A 75 6.74 -15.02 0.41
C HIS A 75 7.10 -13.69 -0.26
N ILE A 76 6.21 -13.15 -1.11
CA ILE A 76 6.37 -11.83 -1.72
C ILE A 76 5.92 -10.77 -0.71
N PRO A 77 6.79 -9.79 -0.36
CA PRO A 77 6.41 -8.71 0.53
C PRO A 77 5.28 -7.84 -0.05
N VAL A 78 4.33 -7.46 0.78
CA VAL A 78 3.20 -6.60 0.38
C VAL A 78 3.18 -5.35 1.26
N ALA A 79 3.27 -4.18 0.63
CA ALA A 79 3.13 -2.89 1.30
C ALA A 79 1.91 -2.13 0.79
N VAL A 80 1.18 -1.47 1.69
CA VAL A 80 0.18 -0.46 1.34
C VAL A 80 0.85 0.90 1.23
N VAL A 81 0.59 1.64 0.16
CA VAL A 81 1.12 2.97 -0.14
C VAL A 81 -0.02 3.88 -0.61
N THR A 82 -0.60 4.69 0.27
CA THR A 82 -1.85 5.40 0.00
C THR A 82 -1.80 6.91 0.26
N ASN A 83 -2.43 7.70 -0.61
CA ASN A 83 -2.60 9.14 -0.41
C ASN A 83 -3.82 9.41 0.48
N GLN A 84 -3.61 9.91 1.69
CA GLN A 84 -4.68 10.19 2.66
C GLN A 84 -4.86 11.70 2.88
N SER A 85 -5.18 12.41 1.82
CA SER A 85 -5.32 13.87 1.82
C SER A 85 -6.51 14.38 2.66
N GLY A 86 -7.44 13.52 3.06
CA GLY A 86 -8.50 13.85 4.03
C GLY A 86 -7.97 14.38 5.35
N VAL A 87 -6.75 13.96 5.75
CA VAL A 87 -6.05 14.49 6.92
C VAL A 87 -5.67 15.95 6.74
N ALA A 88 -5.06 16.31 5.59
CA ALA A 88 -4.75 17.72 5.27
C ALA A 88 -6.01 18.57 5.10
N ARG A 89 -7.10 17.98 4.63
CA ARG A 89 -8.40 18.64 4.42
C ARG A 89 -9.24 18.71 5.70
N GLY A 90 -8.77 18.17 6.84
CA GLY A 90 -9.47 18.22 8.11
C GLY A 90 -10.71 17.33 8.20
N MET A 91 -10.87 16.36 7.31
CA MET A 91 -12.03 15.46 7.25
C MET A 91 -11.93 14.35 8.31
N TYR A 92 -10.72 13.92 8.65
CA TYR A 92 -10.39 12.96 9.70
C TYR A 92 -8.94 13.15 10.13
N GLY A 93 -8.55 12.58 11.28
CA GLY A 93 -7.22 12.71 11.82
C GLY A 93 -6.28 11.57 11.39
N ALA A 94 -4.98 11.74 11.66
CA ALA A 94 -3.98 10.68 11.46
C ALA A 94 -4.32 9.40 12.24
N ASN A 95 -4.81 9.54 13.50
CA ASN A 95 -5.23 8.41 14.31
C ASN A 95 -6.40 7.62 13.69
N ASP A 96 -7.24 8.27 12.89
CA ASP A 96 -8.36 7.58 12.22
C ASP A 96 -7.85 6.76 11.04
N VAL A 97 -6.84 7.24 10.31
CA VAL A 97 -6.13 6.45 9.30
C VAL A 97 -5.53 5.19 9.93
N ASP A 98 -4.87 5.34 11.10
CA ASP A 98 -4.27 4.22 11.82
C ASP A 98 -5.32 3.19 12.26
N LYS A 99 -6.50 3.63 12.74
CA LYS A 99 -7.62 2.73 13.08
C LYS A 99 -8.14 1.97 11.86
N VAL A 100 -8.28 2.67 10.71
CA VAL A 100 -8.69 2.05 9.44
C VAL A 100 -7.67 0.99 9.01
N HIS A 101 -6.36 1.27 9.08
CA HIS A 101 -5.31 0.31 8.73
C HIS A 101 -5.31 -0.90 9.68
N GLN A 102 -5.47 -0.69 11.00
CA GLN A 102 -5.58 -1.79 11.97
C GLN A 102 -6.83 -2.65 11.72
N HIS A 103 -7.96 -2.03 11.36
CA HIS A 103 -9.17 -2.75 11.02
C HIS A 103 -9.00 -3.57 9.74
N LEU A 104 -8.44 -2.96 8.69
CA LEU A 104 -8.11 -3.64 7.44
C LEU A 104 -7.17 -4.83 7.66
N ALA A 105 -6.12 -4.66 8.47
CA ALA A 105 -5.20 -5.75 8.82
C ALA A 105 -5.92 -6.93 9.48
N ARG A 106 -6.89 -6.67 10.39
CA ARG A 106 -7.72 -7.72 11.01
C ARG A 106 -8.61 -8.43 9.98
N LEU A 107 -9.29 -7.67 9.11
CA LEU A 107 -10.13 -8.24 8.05
C LEU A 107 -9.31 -9.14 7.10
N LEU A 108 -8.12 -8.71 6.71
CA LEU A 108 -7.23 -9.49 5.87
C LEU A 108 -6.76 -10.77 6.60
N THR A 109 -6.46 -10.71 7.90
CA THR A 109 -6.02 -11.87 8.67
C THR A 109 -7.09 -12.97 8.70
N THR A 110 -8.39 -12.62 8.77
CA THR A 110 -9.48 -13.61 8.71
C THR A 110 -9.54 -14.33 7.34
N ASN A 111 -8.97 -13.72 6.32
CA ASN A 111 -8.83 -14.28 4.97
C ASN A 111 -7.42 -14.84 4.68
N GLN A 112 -6.63 -15.12 5.72
CA GLN A 112 -5.26 -15.63 5.62
C GLN A 112 -4.31 -14.71 4.81
N ALA A 113 -4.65 -13.43 4.72
CA ALA A 113 -3.87 -12.39 4.04
C ALA A 113 -3.20 -11.46 5.05
N ARG A 114 -2.05 -10.91 4.67
CA ARG A 114 -1.24 -10.01 5.52
C ARG A 114 -0.64 -8.89 4.70
N ILE A 115 -0.66 -7.69 5.24
CA ILE A 115 0.14 -6.55 4.77
C ILE A 115 1.38 -6.44 5.67
N ASP A 116 2.54 -6.37 5.07
CA ASP A 116 3.81 -6.32 5.78
C ASP A 116 4.17 -4.90 6.23
N LEU A 117 3.66 -3.89 5.52
CA LEU A 117 3.91 -2.48 5.83
C LEU A 117 2.74 -1.61 5.35
N PHE A 118 2.28 -0.69 6.21
CA PHE A 118 1.34 0.35 5.83
C PHE A 118 2.07 1.70 5.80
N LEU A 119 1.97 2.41 4.68
CA LEU A 119 2.47 3.77 4.49
C LEU A 119 1.35 4.65 3.95
N TYR A 120 1.20 5.87 4.48
CA TYR A 120 0.25 6.83 3.94
C TYR A 120 0.83 8.24 3.89
N CYS A 121 0.38 9.03 2.92
CA CYS A 121 0.72 10.43 2.83
C CYS A 121 -0.43 11.32 3.30
N PRO A 122 -0.32 12.02 4.44
CA PRO A 122 -1.33 12.92 4.94
C PRO A 122 -1.29 14.31 4.26
N TYR A 123 -0.24 14.61 3.49
CA TYR A 123 0.01 15.94 2.96
C TYR A 123 -0.77 16.25 1.69
N HIS A 124 -1.23 17.51 1.56
CA HIS A 124 -1.81 18.05 0.34
C HIS A 124 -1.57 19.58 0.27
N PRO A 125 -1.09 20.16 -0.86
CA PRO A 125 -0.81 21.59 -0.96
C PRO A 125 -2.01 22.47 -0.62
N GLU A 126 -3.21 22.05 -1.02
CA GLU A 126 -4.48 22.74 -0.78
C GLU A 126 -5.16 22.31 0.53
N GLY A 127 -4.40 21.74 1.47
CA GLY A 127 -4.95 21.37 2.78
C GLY A 127 -5.32 22.58 3.62
N VAL A 128 -6.31 22.40 4.51
CA VAL A 128 -6.72 23.45 5.48
C VAL A 128 -6.03 23.28 6.83
N VAL A 129 -5.52 22.08 7.13
CA VAL A 129 -4.78 21.80 8.36
C VAL A 129 -3.32 22.20 8.16
N LYS A 130 -2.91 23.35 8.72
CA LYS A 130 -1.61 24.01 8.47
C LYS A 130 -0.40 23.07 8.46
N ARG A 131 -0.30 22.15 9.45
CA ARG A 131 0.83 21.21 9.55
C ARG A 131 0.93 20.21 8.40
N PHE A 132 -0.17 19.96 7.68
CA PHE A 132 -0.25 19.03 6.54
C PHE A 132 -0.45 19.75 5.20
N ALA A 133 -0.70 21.07 5.19
CA ALA A 133 -0.92 21.90 4.02
C ALA A 133 0.39 22.26 3.32
N ARG A 134 1.01 21.28 2.66
CA ARG A 134 2.28 21.45 1.96
C ARG A 134 2.52 20.37 0.89
N PRO A 135 3.38 20.62 -0.11
CA PRO A 135 3.89 19.57 -1.00
C PRO A 135 4.68 18.52 -0.22
N SER A 136 4.72 17.31 -0.74
CA SER A 136 5.52 16.22 -0.18
C SER A 136 5.94 15.23 -1.27
N SER A 137 7.20 14.82 -1.28
CA SER A 137 7.70 13.75 -2.16
C SER A 137 7.09 12.39 -1.85
N TYR A 138 6.51 12.24 -0.67
CA TYR A 138 5.78 11.03 -0.29
C TYR A 138 4.39 10.95 -0.91
N ARG A 139 3.79 12.07 -1.33
CA ARG A 139 2.52 12.05 -2.03
C ARG A 139 2.72 11.50 -3.44
N LYS A 140 2.03 10.41 -3.78
CA LYS A 140 1.95 9.90 -5.16
C LYS A 140 1.49 11.02 -6.10
N PRO A 141 2.14 11.22 -7.27
CA PRO A 141 3.10 10.32 -7.93
C PRO A 141 4.55 10.42 -7.44
N GLY A 142 4.85 11.16 -6.37
CA GLY A 142 6.21 11.22 -5.79
C GLY A 142 6.68 9.85 -5.29
N PRO A 143 7.99 9.55 -5.38
CA PRO A 143 8.57 8.23 -5.08
C PRO A 143 8.74 7.93 -3.60
N GLY A 144 8.44 8.87 -2.70
CA GLY A 144 8.84 8.79 -1.29
C GLY A 144 8.30 7.58 -0.55
N MET A 145 7.02 7.17 -0.76
CA MET A 145 6.48 5.97 -0.13
C MET A 145 7.13 4.69 -0.66
N ALA A 146 7.35 4.59 -1.98
CA ALA A 146 8.02 3.42 -2.56
C ALA A 146 9.44 3.26 -2.01
N LYS A 147 10.22 4.34 -1.92
CA LYS A 147 11.57 4.33 -1.32
C LYS A 147 11.55 3.99 0.17
N ALA A 148 10.53 4.44 0.90
CA ALA A 148 10.36 4.06 2.30
C ALA A 148 10.04 2.56 2.46
N ALA A 149 9.21 2.00 1.57
CA ALA A 149 8.93 0.56 1.53
C ALA A 149 10.19 -0.25 1.16
N GLU A 150 10.97 0.20 0.17
CA GLU A 150 12.27 -0.38 -0.19
C GLU A 150 13.19 -0.50 1.02
N ALA A 151 13.41 0.59 1.75
CA ALA A 151 14.27 0.61 2.92
C ALA A 151 13.75 -0.27 4.08
N ALA A 152 12.43 -0.32 4.29
CA ALA A 152 11.82 -1.05 5.39
C ALA A 152 11.75 -2.57 5.14
N LEU A 153 11.55 -3.00 3.90
CA LEU A 153 11.31 -4.39 3.51
C LEU A 153 12.44 -4.99 2.68
N ASN A 154 13.53 -4.23 2.44
CA ASN A 154 14.64 -4.59 1.57
C ASN A 154 14.17 -5.02 0.18
N LEU A 155 13.43 -4.12 -0.51
CA LEU A 155 12.88 -4.41 -1.83
C LEU A 155 13.87 -4.04 -2.94
N ASP A 156 13.79 -4.77 -4.06
CA ASP A 156 14.26 -4.33 -5.37
C ASP A 156 13.10 -3.66 -6.11
N LEU A 157 13.05 -2.33 -6.11
CA LEU A 157 11.95 -1.59 -6.73
C LEU A 157 11.89 -1.81 -8.24
N ALA A 158 13.02 -1.99 -8.92
CA ALA A 158 13.05 -2.24 -10.37
C ALA A 158 12.42 -3.59 -10.76
N ALA A 159 12.46 -4.57 -9.86
CA ALA A 159 11.80 -5.86 -9.99
C ALA A 159 10.39 -5.91 -9.34
N SER A 160 9.98 -4.82 -8.65
CA SER A 160 8.72 -4.74 -7.91
C SER A 160 7.55 -4.25 -8.76
N TRP A 161 6.35 -4.35 -8.17
CA TRP A 161 5.09 -3.98 -8.79
C TRP A 161 4.35 -2.95 -7.94
N VAL A 162 3.80 -1.92 -8.59
CA VAL A 162 2.82 -1.01 -7.99
C VAL A 162 1.46 -1.32 -8.59
N VAL A 163 0.45 -1.44 -7.76
CA VAL A 163 -0.93 -1.69 -8.19
C VAL A 163 -1.84 -0.61 -7.61
N GLY A 164 -2.62 0.03 -8.46
CA GLY A 164 -3.57 1.06 -8.06
C GLY A 164 -4.55 1.42 -9.15
N ASP A 165 -5.58 2.19 -8.78
CA ASP A 165 -6.67 2.61 -9.66
C ASP A 165 -6.49 4.04 -10.19
N ARG A 166 -5.38 4.72 -9.80
CA ARG A 166 -5.13 6.11 -10.17
C ARG A 166 -3.84 6.30 -10.95
N HIS A 167 -3.81 7.36 -11.76
CA HIS A 167 -2.61 7.74 -12.50
C HIS A 167 -1.42 8.07 -11.61
N GLU A 168 -1.66 8.53 -10.39
CA GLU A 168 -0.63 8.79 -9.39
C GLU A 168 0.11 7.53 -8.95
N ASP A 169 -0.53 6.37 -8.95
CA ASP A 169 0.09 5.08 -8.66
C ASP A 169 1.08 4.71 -9.78
N ILE A 170 0.62 4.88 -11.01
CA ILE A 170 1.44 4.63 -12.20
C ILE A 170 2.64 5.57 -12.24
N GLY A 171 2.41 6.87 -11.95
CA GLY A 171 3.50 7.86 -11.87
C GLY A 171 4.52 7.54 -10.79
N MET A 172 4.11 7.01 -9.63
CA MET A 172 5.03 6.56 -8.59
C MET A 172 5.85 5.35 -9.07
N ALA A 173 5.22 4.37 -9.74
CA ALA A 173 5.92 3.22 -10.31
C ALA A 173 6.99 3.66 -11.32
N GLU A 174 6.63 4.53 -12.25
CA GLU A 174 7.55 5.10 -13.24
C GLU A 174 8.73 5.82 -12.58
N ALA A 175 8.47 6.61 -11.53
CA ALA A 175 9.49 7.37 -10.80
C ALA A 175 10.53 6.50 -10.09
N VAL A 176 10.23 5.21 -9.82
CA VAL A 176 11.15 4.26 -9.17
C VAL A 176 11.57 3.11 -10.09
N GLY A 177 11.15 3.11 -11.36
CA GLY A 177 11.46 2.05 -12.31
C GLY A 177 10.74 0.73 -12.06
N ALA A 178 9.68 0.72 -11.26
CA ALA A 178 8.86 -0.45 -11.00
C ALA A 178 7.92 -0.77 -12.17
N SER A 179 7.40 -1.99 -12.22
CA SER A 179 6.28 -2.35 -13.07
C SER A 179 4.97 -1.86 -12.46
N ALA A 180 3.94 -1.60 -13.27
CA ALA A 180 2.67 -1.10 -12.76
C ALA A 180 1.47 -1.89 -13.28
N ILE A 181 0.48 -2.04 -12.41
CA ILE A 181 -0.87 -2.48 -12.76
C ILE A 181 -1.83 -1.31 -12.51
N TYR A 182 -2.51 -0.90 -13.56
CA TYR A 182 -3.62 0.02 -13.46
C TYR A 182 -4.93 -0.76 -13.32
N LEU A 183 -5.68 -0.51 -12.26
CA LEU A 183 -6.99 -1.13 -12.03
C LEU A 183 -8.07 -0.23 -12.63
N GLY A 184 -8.43 -0.51 -13.87
CA GLY A 184 -9.43 0.26 -14.61
C GLY A 184 -9.80 -0.41 -15.93
N SER A 185 -10.92 0.03 -16.52
CA SER A 185 -11.45 -0.52 -17.77
C SER A 185 -10.65 -0.08 -19.00
N ASP A 186 -10.04 1.10 -18.95
CA ASP A 186 -9.34 1.66 -20.10
C ASP A 186 -7.84 1.35 -20.02
N PRO A 187 -7.30 0.57 -20.99
CA PRO A 187 -5.90 0.18 -20.94
C PRO A 187 -4.96 1.39 -21.16
N LEU A 188 -4.04 1.59 -20.23
CA LEU A 188 -2.99 2.59 -20.35
C LEU A 188 -1.88 2.08 -21.28
N LYS A 189 -1.65 2.75 -22.41
CA LYS A 189 -0.58 2.41 -23.35
C LYS A 189 0.75 3.04 -22.89
N ARG A 190 1.37 2.48 -21.86
CA ARG A 190 2.66 2.92 -21.32
C ARG A 190 3.61 1.73 -21.14
N PRO A 191 4.94 1.91 -21.28
CA PRO A 191 5.91 0.85 -21.02
C PRO A 191 5.78 0.33 -19.57
N ARG A 192 5.85 -1.00 -19.40
CA ARG A 192 5.78 -1.67 -18.09
C ARG A 192 4.48 -1.38 -17.30
N VAL A 193 3.40 -1.01 -17.99
CA VAL A 193 2.08 -0.78 -17.42
C VAL A 193 1.08 -1.72 -18.07
N TRP A 194 0.35 -2.47 -17.26
CA TRP A 194 -0.74 -3.36 -17.69
C TRP A 194 -2.03 -2.95 -16.99
N SER A 195 -3.17 -3.22 -17.61
CA SER A 195 -4.47 -2.89 -17.06
C SER A 195 -5.28 -4.15 -16.78
N PHE A 196 -5.92 -4.18 -15.62
CA PHE A 196 -6.79 -5.27 -15.18
C PHE A 196 -8.03 -4.69 -14.48
N PRO A 197 -9.17 -5.41 -14.48
CA PRO A 197 -10.39 -4.91 -13.84
C PRO A 197 -10.32 -4.94 -12.30
N SER A 198 -9.43 -5.75 -11.70
CA SER A 198 -9.30 -5.87 -10.25
C SER A 198 -7.92 -6.44 -9.85
N LEU A 199 -7.57 -6.32 -8.57
CA LEU A 199 -6.39 -6.95 -8.00
C LEU A 199 -6.44 -8.49 -8.14
N ALA A 200 -7.62 -9.08 -7.96
CA ALA A 200 -7.84 -10.52 -8.15
C ALA A 200 -7.49 -10.99 -9.56
N ALA A 201 -7.91 -10.23 -10.58
CA ALA A 201 -7.59 -10.54 -11.97
C ALA A 201 -6.11 -10.33 -12.31
N ALA A 202 -5.44 -9.38 -11.64
CA ALA A 202 -4.02 -9.07 -11.87
C ALA A 202 -3.06 -10.03 -11.15
N ALA A 203 -3.47 -10.62 -10.03
CA ALA A 203 -2.58 -11.40 -9.17
C ALA A 203 -1.87 -12.56 -9.88
N PRO A 204 -2.53 -13.41 -10.70
CA PRO A 204 -1.84 -14.49 -11.42
C PRO A 204 -0.75 -13.97 -12.37
N PHE A 205 -1.04 -12.86 -13.06
CA PHE A 205 -0.10 -12.22 -13.98
C PHE A 205 1.16 -11.69 -13.26
N ILE A 206 0.98 -11.08 -12.10
CA ILE A 206 2.08 -10.56 -11.25
C ILE A 206 2.92 -11.71 -10.74
N VAL A 207 2.27 -12.73 -10.15
CA VAL A 207 2.93 -13.89 -9.55
C VAL A 207 3.83 -14.62 -10.55
N GLU A 208 3.36 -14.84 -11.79
CA GLU A 208 4.16 -15.48 -12.83
C GLU A 208 5.46 -14.72 -13.14
N ARG A 209 5.44 -13.38 -13.00
CA ARG A 209 6.57 -12.51 -13.35
C ARG A 209 7.51 -12.20 -12.20
N VAL A 210 7.03 -12.25 -10.97
CA VAL A 210 7.86 -12.13 -9.76
C VAL A 210 8.66 -13.41 -9.48
N ALA A 211 8.14 -14.57 -9.89
CA ALA A 211 8.79 -15.86 -9.67
C ALA A 211 9.94 -16.17 -10.65
N ARG A 212 10.19 -15.30 -11.63
CA ARG A 212 11.28 -15.43 -12.62
C ARG A 212 12.49 -14.63 -12.22
#